data_850ec9a57fc3d3b862bd456e05f28949
#
_entry.id   850ec9a57fc3d3b862bd456e05f28949
#
_cell.length_a   1.000
_cell.length_b   1.000
_cell.length_c   1.000
_cell.angle_alpha   90.00
_cell.angle_beta   90.00
_cell.angle_gamma   90.00
#
_symmetry.space_group_name_H-M   'P 1'
#
loop_
_entity.id
_entity.type
_entity.pdbx_description
1 polymer ?
#
loop_
_entity_poly.entity_id
_entity_poly.type
_entity_poly.pdbx_seq_one_letter_code
_entity_poly.pdbx_strand_id
1 'polypeptide(L)'
;DNIMKVKVSNVNTPNWKEVTVKSRVPAELEKLSEIARNIWWAWNYEATELFRDLDPALWKEVGQNPVLLLERMSYEKLEALSKDKVILKRMNDVYTKFRDYMDVKPDATRPSVAYFSMEYGLTNVLKIYSGGLGVLAGDYLKEASDSNVDLCAVGFLYRYGYFTQSLSMDGQQIANYEAQNFGQLPIDRVLD
;
A
#
# COMPACT_ATOMS: atom_id res chain seq x y z
N ASP A 1 33.97 38.98 28.44
CA ASP A 1 34.54 37.89 27.60
C ASP A 1 33.63 37.62 26.40
N ASN A 2 33.98 38.28 25.30
CA ASN A 2 33.29 38.03 24.00
C ASN A 2 33.83 36.75 23.38
N ILE A 3 33.19 35.62 23.58
CA ILE A 3 33.48 34.40 22.86
C ILE A 3 32.89 34.53 21.46
N MET A 4 33.76 34.78 20.50
CA MET A 4 33.42 34.80 19.08
C MET A 4 33.01 33.37 18.64
N LYS A 5 31.73 33.12 18.48
CA LYS A 5 31.21 31.86 17.89
C LYS A 5 31.45 31.89 16.38
N VAL A 6 32.52 31.27 15.94
CA VAL A 6 32.76 31.04 14.51
C VAL A 6 31.78 29.94 14.06
N LYS A 7 30.78 30.30 13.27
CA LYS A 7 30.00 29.31 12.51
C LYS A 7 30.89 28.73 11.41
N VAL A 8 31.45 27.57 11.65
CA VAL A 8 32.08 26.80 10.58
C VAL A 8 30.94 26.25 9.72
N SER A 9 30.67 26.89 8.61
CA SER A 9 29.87 26.27 7.57
C SER A 9 30.71 25.17 6.94
N ASN A 10 30.34 23.91 7.16
CA ASN A 10 30.94 22.77 6.46
C ASN A 10 30.57 22.86 4.98
N VAL A 11 31.36 23.59 4.20
CA VAL A 11 31.12 23.82 2.76
C VAL A 11 31.35 22.53 1.95
N ASN A 12 31.92 21.49 2.56
CA ASN A 12 32.30 20.23 1.91
C ASN A 12 31.44 19.01 2.31
N THR A 13 30.36 19.17 3.06
CA THR A 13 29.44 18.05 3.26
C THR A 13 28.58 17.88 2.00
N PRO A 14 28.69 16.73 1.31
CA PRO A 14 27.84 16.46 0.14
C PRO A 14 26.36 16.54 0.54
N ASN A 15 25.61 17.35 -0.16
CA ASN A 15 24.18 17.42 0.02
C ASN A 15 23.54 16.34 -0.84
N TRP A 16 23.35 15.15 -0.27
CA TRP A 16 22.73 14.03 -0.96
C TRP A 16 21.24 14.32 -1.14
N LYS A 17 20.81 14.38 -2.38
CA LYS A 17 19.39 14.38 -2.74
C LYS A 17 19.04 12.99 -3.27
N GLU A 18 18.08 12.36 -2.65
CA GLU A 18 17.51 11.14 -3.19
C GLU A 18 16.69 11.49 -4.44
N VAL A 19 17.11 10.94 -5.58
CA VAL A 19 16.36 11.07 -6.84
C VAL A 19 15.80 9.69 -7.17
N THR A 20 14.51 9.52 -6.98
CA THR A 20 13.81 8.30 -7.37
C THR A 20 13.29 8.47 -8.79
N VAL A 21 13.83 7.68 -9.72
CA VAL A 21 13.30 7.59 -11.08
C VAL A 21 12.25 6.48 -11.09
N LYS A 22 10.98 6.85 -11.24
CA LYS A 22 9.87 5.90 -11.34
C LYS A 22 9.50 5.68 -12.80
N SER A 23 9.25 4.43 -13.18
CA SER A 23 8.65 4.13 -14.48
C SER A 23 7.26 4.76 -14.53
N ARG A 24 6.98 5.52 -15.60
CA ARG A 24 5.64 6.06 -15.79
C ARG A 24 4.75 4.96 -16.34
N VAL A 25 3.67 4.67 -15.62
CA VAL A 25 2.63 3.75 -16.10
C VAL A 25 1.98 4.35 -17.36
N PRO A 26 1.89 3.62 -18.49
CA PRO A 26 1.17 4.07 -19.67
C PRO A 26 -0.29 4.46 -19.34
N ALA A 27 -0.84 5.44 -20.08
CA ALA A 27 -2.20 5.94 -19.85
C ALA A 27 -3.26 4.83 -19.96
N GLU A 28 -3.05 3.86 -20.85
CA GLU A 28 -3.94 2.71 -21.02
C GLU A 28 -4.04 1.82 -19.76
N LEU A 29 -3.02 1.87 -18.89
CA LEU A 29 -2.93 1.10 -17.65
C LEU A 29 -3.17 1.94 -16.38
N GLU A 30 -3.56 3.22 -16.50
CA GLU A 30 -3.72 4.13 -15.36
C GLU A 30 -4.71 3.60 -14.32
N LYS A 31 -5.74 2.88 -14.76
CA LYS A 31 -6.71 2.21 -13.88
C LYS A 31 -6.08 1.23 -12.89
N LEU A 32 -4.97 0.59 -13.26
CA LEU A 32 -4.21 -0.26 -12.33
C LEU A 32 -3.64 0.54 -11.16
N SER A 33 -3.18 1.76 -11.43
CA SER A 33 -2.62 2.63 -10.38
C SER A 33 -3.68 3.07 -9.38
N GLU A 34 -4.91 3.34 -9.84
CA GLU A 34 -6.03 3.68 -8.97
C GLU A 34 -6.43 2.50 -8.10
N ILE A 35 -6.61 1.31 -8.69
CA ILE A 35 -6.93 0.10 -7.93
C ILE A 35 -5.82 -0.23 -6.92
N ALA A 36 -4.55 -0.15 -7.32
CA ALA A 36 -3.40 -0.48 -6.48
C ALA A 36 -3.34 0.34 -5.18
N ARG A 37 -3.76 1.61 -5.23
CA ARG A 37 -3.75 2.50 -4.07
C ARG A 37 -4.94 2.33 -3.15
N ASN A 38 -5.99 1.65 -3.56
CA ASN A 38 -7.13 1.34 -2.74
C ASN A 38 -7.08 -0.11 -2.28
N ILE A 39 -7.04 -0.34 -0.96
CA ILE A 39 -6.90 -1.69 -0.40
C ILE A 39 -8.05 -2.64 -0.69
N TRP A 40 -9.13 -2.21 -1.35
CA TRP A 40 -10.23 -3.06 -1.82
C TRP A 40 -9.73 -4.30 -2.58
N TRP A 41 -8.65 -4.19 -3.35
CA TRP A 41 -8.03 -5.31 -4.05
C TRP A 41 -7.61 -6.46 -3.11
N ALA A 42 -7.31 -6.18 -1.84
CA ALA A 42 -6.74 -7.16 -0.91
C ALA A 42 -7.72 -8.26 -0.52
N TRP A 43 -9.02 -8.02 -0.59
CA TRP A 43 -10.06 -9.05 -0.36
C TRP A 43 -10.95 -9.31 -1.58
N ASN A 44 -10.56 -8.78 -2.75
CA ASN A 44 -11.18 -9.06 -4.03
C ASN A 44 -10.28 -9.92 -4.89
N TYR A 45 -10.61 -11.22 -4.98
CA TYR A 45 -9.77 -12.22 -5.62
C TYR A 45 -9.38 -11.87 -7.05
N GLU A 46 -10.34 -11.40 -7.87
CA GLU A 46 -10.08 -11.04 -9.27
C GLU A 46 -9.09 -9.89 -9.42
N ALA A 47 -9.13 -8.91 -8.51
CA ALA A 47 -8.17 -7.80 -8.49
C ALA A 47 -6.77 -8.28 -8.07
N THR A 48 -6.68 -9.11 -7.04
CA THR A 48 -5.41 -9.71 -6.61
C THR A 48 -4.79 -10.57 -7.71
N GLU A 49 -5.60 -11.39 -8.39
CA GLU A 49 -5.14 -12.22 -9.51
C GLU A 49 -4.70 -11.39 -10.71
N LEU A 50 -5.38 -10.29 -11.01
CA LEU A 50 -4.98 -9.37 -12.06
C LEU A 50 -3.54 -8.88 -11.81
N PHE A 51 -3.24 -8.37 -10.62
CA PHE A 51 -1.89 -7.90 -10.29
C PHE A 51 -0.86 -9.03 -10.33
N ARG A 52 -1.18 -10.20 -9.78
CA ARG A 52 -0.28 -11.36 -9.82
C ARG A 52 0.09 -11.74 -11.25
N ASP A 53 -0.88 -11.73 -12.16
CA ASP A 53 -0.69 -12.23 -13.52
C ASP A 53 0.02 -11.21 -14.44
N LEU A 54 0.15 -9.93 -14.03
CA LEU A 54 0.99 -8.96 -14.73
C LEU A 54 2.47 -9.37 -14.71
N ASP A 55 2.96 -9.84 -13.56
CA ASP A 55 4.31 -10.38 -13.37
C ASP A 55 4.36 -11.28 -12.12
N PRO A 56 4.14 -12.58 -12.25
CA PRO A 56 4.08 -13.49 -11.08
C PRO A 56 5.37 -13.55 -10.28
N ALA A 57 6.53 -13.44 -10.94
CA ALA A 57 7.83 -13.47 -10.26
C ALA A 57 8.05 -12.20 -9.44
N LEU A 58 7.85 -11.05 -10.07
CA LEU A 58 7.97 -9.75 -9.41
C LEU A 58 6.90 -9.58 -8.32
N TRP A 59 5.68 -10.06 -8.53
CA TRP A 59 4.61 -10.06 -7.52
C TRP A 59 5.02 -10.71 -6.22
N LYS A 60 5.69 -11.86 -6.31
CA LYS A 60 6.24 -12.56 -5.14
C LYS A 60 7.40 -11.77 -4.51
N GLU A 61 8.30 -11.23 -5.33
CA GLU A 61 9.47 -10.46 -4.88
C GLU A 61 9.06 -9.19 -4.10
N VAL A 62 8.04 -8.47 -4.59
CA VAL A 62 7.54 -7.25 -3.93
C VAL A 62 6.58 -7.52 -2.76
N GLY A 63 6.50 -8.77 -2.30
CA GLY A 63 5.64 -9.13 -1.16
C GLY A 63 4.15 -8.91 -1.42
N GLN A 64 3.70 -9.12 -2.66
CA GLN A 64 2.31 -8.95 -3.07
C GLN A 64 1.78 -7.51 -2.93
N ASN A 65 2.66 -6.54 -3.08
CA ASN A 65 2.33 -5.12 -3.03
C ASN A 65 2.11 -4.58 -4.46
N PRO A 66 0.89 -4.23 -4.87
CA PRO A 66 0.59 -3.80 -6.24
C PRO A 66 1.19 -2.41 -6.56
N VAL A 67 1.33 -1.53 -5.57
CA VAL A 67 1.97 -0.21 -5.76
C VAL A 67 3.44 -0.42 -6.13
N LEU A 68 4.13 -1.27 -5.35
CA LEU A 68 5.54 -1.57 -5.57
C LEU A 68 5.76 -2.40 -6.85
N LEU A 69 4.81 -3.28 -7.20
CA LEU A 69 4.81 -4.02 -8.46
C LEU A 69 4.86 -3.07 -9.65
N LEU A 70 3.93 -2.12 -9.72
CA LEU A 70 3.85 -1.15 -10.82
C LEU A 70 5.07 -0.22 -10.86
N GLU A 71 5.64 0.12 -9.70
CA GLU A 71 6.84 0.94 -9.59
C GLU A 71 8.10 0.24 -10.10
N ARG A 72 8.24 -1.07 -9.83
CA ARG A 72 9.43 -1.86 -10.19
C ARG A 72 9.36 -2.54 -11.55
N MET A 73 8.17 -2.62 -12.14
CA MET A 73 8.01 -3.21 -13.46
C MET A 73 8.74 -2.36 -14.51
N SER A 74 9.47 -3.02 -15.43
CA SER A 74 10.17 -2.31 -16.50
C SER A 74 9.20 -1.60 -17.43
N TYR A 75 9.64 -0.46 -18.00
CA TYR A 75 8.82 0.29 -18.95
C TYR A 75 8.45 -0.56 -20.19
N GLU A 76 9.39 -1.36 -20.68
CA GLU A 76 9.16 -2.26 -21.83
C GLU A 76 8.03 -3.25 -21.55
N LYS A 77 7.98 -3.80 -20.32
CA LYS A 77 6.92 -4.70 -19.91
C LYS A 77 5.58 -3.99 -19.76
N LEU A 78 5.58 -2.81 -19.14
CA LEU A 78 4.37 -1.98 -19.03
C LEU A 78 3.85 -1.58 -20.44
N GLU A 79 4.74 -1.25 -21.37
CA GLU A 79 4.37 -0.95 -22.74
C GLU A 79 3.79 -2.18 -23.48
N ALA A 80 4.35 -3.35 -23.27
CA ALA A 80 3.80 -4.60 -23.83
C ALA A 80 2.40 -4.89 -23.28
N LEU A 81 2.20 -4.75 -21.97
CA LEU A 81 0.89 -4.94 -21.31
C LEU A 81 -0.14 -3.93 -21.78
N SER A 82 0.26 -2.68 -22.07
CA SER A 82 -0.64 -1.64 -22.57
C SER A 82 -1.21 -1.94 -23.97
N LYS A 83 -0.61 -2.89 -24.68
CA LYS A 83 -1.05 -3.36 -26.00
C LYS A 83 -1.74 -4.73 -25.95
N ASP A 84 -1.72 -5.39 -24.79
CA ASP A 84 -2.34 -6.70 -24.60
C ASP A 84 -3.86 -6.55 -24.36
N LYS A 85 -4.64 -6.93 -25.37
CA LYS A 85 -6.11 -6.83 -25.33
C LYS A 85 -6.75 -7.69 -24.23
N VAL A 86 -6.13 -8.81 -23.85
CA VAL A 86 -6.65 -9.69 -22.80
C VAL A 86 -6.47 -9.03 -21.44
N ILE A 87 -5.29 -8.49 -21.19
CA ILE A 87 -4.99 -7.76 -19.95
C ILE A 87 -5.84 -6.50 -19.84
N LEU A 88 -5.95 -5.71 -20.93
CA LEU A 88 -6.77 -4.49 -20.94
C LEU A 88 -8.25 -4.79 -20.68
N LYS A 89 -8.79 -5.86 -21.29
CA LYS A 89 -10.17 -6.27 -21.03
C LYS A 89 -10.35 -6.65 -19.57
N ARG A 90 -9.48 -7.48 -19.03
CA ARG A 90 -9.52 -7.96 -17.65
C ARG A 90 -9.38 -6.81 -16.65
N MET A 91 -8.47 -5.88 -16.90
CA MET A 91 -8.33 -4.65 -16.12
C MET A 91 -9.63 -3.83 -16.13
N ASN A 92 -10.25 -3.66 -17.30
CA ASN A 92 -11.50 -2.91 -17.40
C ASN A 92 -12.66 -3.60 -16.66
N ASP A 93 -12.73 -4.93 -16.73
CA ASP A 93 -13.75 -5.71 -16.00
C ASP A 93 -13.58 -5.54 -14.47
N VAL A 94 -12.36 -5.64 -13.96
CA VAL A 94 -12.04 -5.42 -12.54
C VAL A 94 -12.30 -3.97 -12.14
N TYR A 95 -11.90 -3.01 -12.97
CA TYR A 95 -12.11 -1.59 -12.69
C TYR A 95 -13.60 -1.22 -12.66
N THR A 96 -14.42 -1.81 -13.51
CA THR A 96 -15.89 -1.62 -13.45
C THR A 96 -16.43 -2.10 -12.11
N LYS A 97 -16.07 -3.29 -11.65
CA LYS A 97 -16.47 -3.79 -10.33
C LYS A 97 -15.97 -2.90 -9.18
N PHE A 98 -14.75 -2.40 -9.29
CA PHE A 98 -14.19 -1.47 -8.32
C PHE A 98 -15.00 -0.16 -8.27
N ARG A 99 -15.34 0.43 -9.42
CA ARG A 99 -16.14 1.65 -9.46
C ARG A 99 -17.57 1.41 -8.98
N ASP A 100 -18.21 0.33 -9.41
CA ASP A 100 -19.55 -0.04 -8.93
C ASP A 100 -19.60 -0.16 -7.40
N TYR A 101 -18.52 -0.69 -6.80
CA TYR A 101 -18.37 -0.79 -5.35
C TYR A 101 -18.15 0.57 -4.70
N MET A 102 -17.22 1.38 -5.22
CA MET A 102 -16.84 2.67 -4.63
C MET A 102 -17.89 3.77 -4.81
N ASP A 103 -18.70 3.70 -5.87
CA ASP A 103 -19.68 4.73 -6.20
C ASP A 103 -21.02 4.54 -5.47
N VAL A 104 -21.17 3.45 -4.69
CA VAL A 104 -22.35 3.24 -3.84
C VAL A 104 -22.38 4.31 -2.75
N LYS A 105 -23.46 5.05 -2.69
CA LYS A 105 -23.65 6.08 -1.65
C LYS A 105 -24.05 5.43 -0.33
N PRO A 106 -23.53 5.95 0.81
CA PRO A 106 -23.98 5.50 2.13
C PRO A 106 -25.49 5.69 2.30
N ASP A 107 -26.10 4.77 3.05
CA ASP A 107 -27.50 4.89 3.44
C ASP A 107 -27.66 5.98 4.52
N ALA A 108 -28.24 7.12 4.14
CA ALA A 108 -28.40 8.27 5.04
C ALA A 108 -29.35 8.00 6.22
N THR A 109 -30.07 6.87 6.24
CA THR A 109 -30.91 6.47 7.38
C THR A 109 -30.12 5.76 8.48
N ARG A 110 -28.90 5.32 8.21
CA ARG A 110 -28.00 4.69 9.18
C ARG A 110 -27.17 5.73 9.91
N PRO A 111 -26.79 5.48 11.18
CA PRO A 111 -25.89 6.37 11.89
C PRO A 111 -24.47 6.28 11.31
N SER A 112 -23.77 7.42 11.30
CA SER A 112 -22.32 7.45 11.03
C SER A 112 -21.57 6.93 12.26
N VAL A 113 -20.60 6.05 12.03
CA VAL A 113 -19.81 5.38 13.07
C VAL A 113 -18.33 5.72 12.93
N ALA A 114 -17.69 6.08 14.03
CA ALA A 114 -16.23 6.17 14.12
C ALA A 114 -15.69 5.00 14.95
N TYR A 115 -14.80 4.20 14.35
CA TYR A 115 -14.17 3.05 14.99
C TYR A 115 -12.70 3.32 15.26
N PHE A 116 -12.33 3.33 16.54
CA PHE A 116 -10.96 3.58 16.98
C PHE A 116 -10.31 2.26 17.41
N SER A 117 -9.18 1.94 16.80
CA SER A 117 -8.37 0.79 17.22
C SER A 117 -6.88 1.13 17.07
N MET A 118 -6.05 0.54 17.92
CA MET A 118 -4.60 0.70 17.81
C MET A 118 -4.00 -0.11 16.67
N GLU A 119 -4.75 -1.09 16.13
CA GLU A 119 -4.31 -1.92 15.02
C GLU A 119 -5.47 -2.39 14.15
N TYR A 120 -5.20 -2.58 12.84
CA TYR A 120 -6.14 -3.12 11.88
C TYR A 120 -5.44 -4.09 10.94
N GLY A 121 -5.85 -5.36 10.92
CA GLY A 121 -5.35 -6.41 10.05
C GLY A 121 -6.03 -6.37 8.68
N LEU A 122 -5.69 -5.43 7.84
CA LEU A 122 -6.31 -5.23 6.53
C LEU A 122 -5.63 -6.02 5.42
N THR A 123 -4.31 -5.96 5.35
CA THR A 123 -3.46 -6.65 4.38
C THR A 123 -2.05 -6.77 4.94
N ASN A 124 -1.32 -7.80 4.49
CA ASN A 124 0.09 -7.99 4.86
C ASN A 124 1.02 -6.88 4.35
N VAL A 125 0.56 -6.12 3.36
CA VAL A 125 1.31 -4.97 2.83
C VAL A 125 1.34 -3.81 3.83
N LEU A 126 0.28 -3.64 4.62
CA LEU A 126 0.19 -2.65 5.70
C LEU A 126 0.53 -3.32 7.03
N LYS A 127 1.73 -3.12 7.51
CA LYS A 127 2.23 -3.74 8.76
C LYS A 127 1.79 -2.91 9.98
N ILE A 128 0.49 -2.80 10.19
CA ILE A 128 -0.14 -1.99 11.25
C ILE A 128 -0.91 -2.84 12.26
N TYR A 129 -0.69 -4.15 12.28
CA TYR A 129 -1.28 -5.07 13.25
C TYR A 129 -0.31 -6.20 13.60
N SER A 130 -0.58 -6.90 14.71
CA SER A 130 0.25 -8.01 15.15
C SER A 130 -0.55 -9.28 15.49
N GLY A 131 -1.76 -9.17 15.97
CA GLY A 131 -2.52 -10.32 16.47
C GLY A 131 -4.02 -10.22 16.28
N GLY A 132 -4.76 -10.97 17.09
CA GLY A 132 -6.20 -11.18 16.97
C GLY A 132 -7.04 -9.91 17.08
N LEU A 133 -6.59 -8.93 17.87
CA LEU A 133 -7.25 -7.63 17.95
C LEU A 133 -7.32 -6.95 16.59
N GLY A 134 -6.19 -6.91 15.88
CA GLY A 134 -6.11 -6.33 14.54
C GLY A 134 -6.86 -7.15 13.50
N VAL A 135 -6.80 -8.47 13.57
CA VAL A 135 -7.55 -9.34 12.66
C VAL A 135 -9.05 -9.11 12.79
N LEU A 136 -9.58 -9.08 14.00
CA LEU A 136 -11.00 -8.79 14.22
C LEU A 136 -11.38 -7.39 13.72
N ALA A 137 -10.60 -6.37 14.06
CA ALA A 137 -10.85 -5.01 13.63
C ALA A 137 -10.79 -4.87 12.09
N GLY A 138 -9.81 -5.50 11.44
CA GLY A 138 -9.67 -5.48 9.98
C GLY A 138 -10.82 -6.18 9.27
N ASP A 139 -11.23 -7.36 9.73
CA ASP A 139 -12.35 -8.10 9.16
C ASP A 139 -13.67 -7.35 9.37
N TYR A 140 -13.85 -6.71 10.52
CA TYR A 140 -15.00 -5.85 10.77
C TYR A 140 -15.08 -4.68 9.79
N LEU A 141 -13.95 -4.01 9.48
CA LEU A 141 -13.93 -2.94 8.50
C LEU A 141 -14.25 -3.41 7.09
N LYS A 142 -13.75 -4.56 6.67
CA LYS A 142 -14.04 -5.14 5.36
C LYS A 142 -15.53 -5.46 5.22
N GLU A 143 -16.12 -6.09 6.22
CA GLU A 143 -17.56 -6.37 6.23
C GLU A 143 -18.40 -5.10 6.27
N ALA A 144 -18.04 -4.12 7.09
CA ALA A 144 -18.73 -2.83 7.14
C ALA A 144 -18.69 -2.10 5.78
N SER A 145 -17.55 -2.19 5.07
CA SER A 145 -17.41 -1.67 3.72
C SER A 145 -18.29 -2.41 2.72
N ASP A 146 -18.26 -3.74 2.72
CA ASP A 146 -19.07 -4.58 1.83
C ASP A 146 -20.57 -4.41 2.10
N SER A 147 -20.97 -4.15 3.34
CA SER A 147 -22.35 -3.86 3.77
C SER A 147 -22.74 -2.39 3.63
N ASN A 148 -21.90 -1.55 3.04
CA ASN A 148 -22.11 -0.12 2.84
C ASN A 148 -22.53 0.62 4.13
N VAL A 149 -21.83 0.33 5.24
CA VAL A 149 -22.01 1.04 6.51
C VAL A 149 -21.25 2.35 6.45
N ASP A 150 -21.87 3.45 6.88
CA ASP A 150 -21.19 4.74 7.04
C ASP A 150 -20.26 4.70 8.26
N LEU A 151 -19.05 4.18 8.05
CA LEU A 151 -18.05 3.95 9.07
C LEU A 151 -16.70 4.53 8.68
N CYS A 152 -16.10 5.31 9.59
CA CYS A 152 -14.74 5.79 9.50
C CYS A 152 -13.88 5.13 10.57
N ALA A 153 -12.75 4.55 10.18
CA ALA A 153 -11.80 3.95 11.10
C ALA A 153 -10.62 4.90 11.36
N VAL A 154 -10.22 4.99 12.62
CA VAL A 154 -9.06 5.80 13.06
C VAL A 154 -8.09 4.91 13.80
N GLY A 155 -6.82 4.94 13.39
CA GLY A 155 -5.77 4.10 13.97
C GLY A 155 -4.39 4.74 13.85
N PHE A 156 -3.36 3.98 14.18
CA PHE A 156 -1.97 4.42 14.08
C PHE A 156 -1.31 3.90 12.81
N LEU A 157 -0.58 4.77 12.14
CA LEU A 157 0.34 4.39 11.07
C LEU A 157 1.73 4.23 11.66
N TYR A 158 2.08 3.01 12.07
CA TYR A 158 3.38 2.72 12.66
C TYR A 158 4.50 2.84 11.64
N ARG A 159 5.55 3.61 11.95
CA ARG A 159 6.76 3.68 11.12
C ARG A 159 7.50 2.35 11.09
N TYR A 160 7.58 1.68 12.23
CA TYR A 160 8.10 0.32 12.35
C TYR A 160 6.92 -0.59 12.62
N GLY A 161 6.63 -1.47 11.66
CA GLY A 161 5.57 -2.46 11.80
C GLY A 161 5.96 -3.56 12.78
N TYR A 162 5.12 -4.61 12.86
CA TYR A 162 5.46 -5.78 13.65
C TYR A 162 6.76 -6.39 13.13
N PHE A 163 7.67 -6.71 14.07
CA PHE A 163 8.99 -7.22 13.72
C PHE A 163 8.93 -8.59 13.05
N THR A 164 9.88 -8.86 12.17
CA THR A 164 10.10 -10.19 11.61
C THR A 164 11.17 -10.91 12.40
N GLN A 165 11.13 -12.24 12.42
CA GLN A 165 12.04 -13.08 13.16
C GLN A 165 12.89 -13.91 12.19
N SER A 166 14.17 -13.98 12.45
CA SER A 166 15.09 -14.89 11.81
C SER A 166 15.89 -15.69 12.86
N LEU A 167 16.52 -16.75 12.43
CA LEU A 167 17.44 -17.51 13.28
C LEU A 167 18.87 -17.23 12.88
N SER A 168 19.74 -17.03 13.86
CA SER A 168 21.18 -17.02 13.69
C SER A 168 21.72 -18.43 13.39
N MET A 169 22.98 -18.54 13.00
CA MET A 169 23.61 -19.85 12.71
C MET A 169 23.68 -20.76 13.93
N ASP A 170 23.69 -20.20 15.13
CA ASP A 170 23.65 -20.90 16.42
C ASP A 170 22.24 -21.11 16.99
N GLY A 171 21.20 -20.84 16.17
CA GLY A 171 19.81 -21.10 16.51
C GLY A 171 19.15 -20.05 17.43
N GLN A 172 19.78 -18.90 17.65
CA GLN A 172 19.18 -17.82 18.44
C GLN A 172 18.22 -16.99 17.59
N GLN A 173 17.14 -16.53 18.21
CA GLN A 173 16.18 -15.64 17.57
C GLN A 173 16.79 -14.24 17.36
N ILE A 174 16.65 -13.73 16.16
CA ILE A 174 16.98 -12.35 15.80
C ILE A 174 15.67 -11.62 15.48
N ALA A 175 15.42 -10.50 16.15
CA ALA A 175 14.30 -9.62 15.86
C ALA A 175 14.72 -8.55 14.85
N ASN A 176 14.05 -8.49 13.71
CA ASN A 176 14.30 -7.53 12.65
C ASN A 176 13.22 -6.46 12.63
N TYR A 177 13.62 -5.20 12.80
CA TYR A 177 12.74 -4.03 12.77
C TYR A 177 13.02 -3.24 11.49
N GLU A 178 12.08 -3.28 10.54
CA GLU A 178 12.19 -2.57 9.29
C GLU A 178 11.26 -1.37 9.27
N ALA A 179 11.79 -0.20 8.87
CA ALA A 179 10.97 0.99 8.67
C ALA A 179 10.10 0.83 7.42
N GLN A 180 8.81 1.15 7.53
CA GLN A 180 7.91 1.17 6.40
C GLN A 180 8.22 2.36 5.48
N ASN A 181 8.25 2.12 4.16
CA ASN A 181 8.30 3.19 3.17
C ASN A 181 6.87 3.56 2.77
N PHE A 182 6.33 4.58 3.39
CA PHE A 182 4.93 4.99 3.18
C PHE A 182 4.60 5.37 1.73
N GLY A 183 5.57 5.86 0.96
CA GLY A 183 5.37 6.18 -0.46
C GLY A 183 5.12 4.96 -1.35
N GLN A 184 5.43 3.76 -0.86
CA GLN A 184 5.26 2.48 -1.57
C GLN A 184 4.10 1.64 -1.05
N LEU A 185 3.30 2.19 -0.15
CA LEU A 185 2.13 1.52 0.41
C LEU A 185 0.84 2.00 -0.28
N PRO A 186 -0.23 1.20 -0.24
CA PRO A 186 -1.55 1.58 -0.77
C PRO A 186 -2.26 2.58 0.17
N ILE A 187 -1.64 3.70 0.41
CA ILE A 187 -2.13 4.80 1.25
C ILE A 187 -1.83 6.14 0.58
N ASP A 188 -2.62 7.14 0.89
CA ASP A 188 -2.43 8.51 0.43
C ASP A 188 -2.20 9.47 1.60
N ARG A 189 -1.34 10.46 1.38
CA ARG A 189 -1.13 11.53 2.34
C ARG A 189 -2.27 12.53 2.20
N VAL A 190 -2.96 12.80 3.31
CA VAL A 190 -3.90 13.91 3.39
C VAL A 190 -3.09 15.19 3.57
N LEU A 191 -3.27 16.14 2.65
CA LEU A 191 -2.66 17.46 2.70
C LEU A 191 -3.76 18.46 3.07
N ASP A 192 -3.43 19.38 3.96
CA ASP A 192 -4.28 20.52 4.32
C ASP A 192 -4.31 21.54 3.18
#